data_a10d26ec942307c576e798112d9d4295
#
_entry.id   a10d26ec942307c576e798112d9d4295
#
_cell.length_a   1.000
_cell.length_b   1.000
_cell.length_c   1.000
_cell.angle_alpha   90.00
_cell.angle_beta   90.00
_cell.angle_gamma   90.00
#
_symmetry.space_group_name_H-M   'P 1'
#
loop_
_entity.id
_entity.type
_entity.pdbx_description
1 polymer ?
#
loop_
_entity_poly.entity_id
_entity_poly.type
_entity_poly.pdbx_seq_one_letter_code
_entity_poly.pdbx_strand_id
1 'polypeptide(L)'
;RFNEMYGWDSYFIGLGLLEGDKLDLAKAIATNFKYQIEHYGKILNANRSYYLTRTQPPLYSSLLRAIVDYEKPAIAWLASHLETVILEYHSVWMVMGERLTPTGLSRYKADGIGMPFEVEPGHFDEVLEPFAKKYGLPLREFEQKYLERSIVDADLDEYFVHDRSMRESGHDTTNRLINTCANLNSVDINSFLYKYETDIAYFIATYFDGTFVCQNKTYVAQEWLDKAKTRKTLIDK
;
A
#
# COMPACT_ATOMS: atom_id res chain seq x y z
N ARG A 1 -12.37 18.95 -7.12
CA ARG A 1 -10.99 18.89 -7.60
C ARG A 1 -10.10 18.47 -6.46
N PHE A 2 -9.40 17.35 -6.63
CA PHE A 2 -8.48 16.84 -5.62
C PHE A 2 -7.13 17.56 -5.75
N ASN A 3 -6.56 17.93 -4.60
CA ASN A 3 -5.19 18.43 -4.48
C ASN A 3 -4.27 17.38 -3.84
N GLU A 4 -4.82 16.22 -3.52
CA GLU A 4 -4.12 15.09 -2.92
C GLU A 4 -3.39 14.29 -4.00
N MET A 5 -2.21 13.78 -3.63
CA MET A 5 -1.48 12.79 -4.39
C MET A 5 -1.80 11.42 -3.79
N TYR A 6 -2.71 10.68 -4.43
CA TYR A 6 -3.05 9.32 -4.06
C TYR A 6 -2.00 8.33 -4.59
N GLY A 7 -1.74 7.25 -3.83
CA GLY A 7 -0.66 6.31 -4.11
C GLY A 7 -0.76 5.66 -5.49
N TRP A 8 -1.66 4.69 -5.68
CA TRP A 8 -1.72 3.96 -6.95
C TRP A 8 -2.24 4.79 -8.12
N ASP A 9 -3.12 5.79 -7.88
CA ASP A 9 -3.57 6.73 -8.90
C ASP A 9 -2.39 7.46 -9.55
N SER A 10 -1.38 7.81 -8.75
CA SER A 10 -0.18 8.48 -9.23
C SER A 10 0.63 7.63 -10.21
N TYR A 11 0.56 6.29 -10.12
CA TYR A 11 1.12 5.41 -11.14
C TYR A 11 0.44 5.62 -12.50
N PHE A 12 -0.89 5.59 -12.55
CA PHE A 12 -1.64 5.79 -13.79
C PHE A 12 -1.45 7.20 -14.35
N ILE A 13 -1.39 8.22 -13.47
CA ILE A 13 -1.02 9.59 -13.85
C ILE A 13 0.39 9.60 -14.44
N GLY A 14 1.34 8.90 -13.84
CA GLY A 14 2.71 8.75 -14.33
C GLY A 14 2.77 8.17 -15.75
N LEU A 15 1.98 7.13 -16.04
CA LEU A 15 1.87 6.56 -17.39
C LEU A 15 1.34 7.60 -18.39
N GLY A 16 0.27 8.33 -18.04
CA GLY A 16 -0.26 9.40 -18.90
C GLY A 16 0.73 10.55 -19.12
N LEU A 17 1.56 10.85 -18.11
CA LEU A 17 2.62 11.86 -18.25
C LEU A 17 3.72 11.39 -19.21
N LEU A 18 4.12 10.13 -19.17
CA LEU A 18 5.10 9.56 -20.10
C LEU A 18 4.57 9.57 -21.53
N GLU A 19 3.32 9.19 -21.77
CA GLU A 19 2.67 9.29 -23.08
C GLU A 19 2.58 10.73 -23.59
N GLY A 20 2.53 11.72 -22.70
CA GLY A 20 2.52 13.14 -23.00
C GLY A 20 3.91 13.79 -23.04
N ASP A 21 5.00 13.01 -23.10
CA ASP A 21 6.40 13.49 -23.10
C ASP A 21 6.74 14.38 -21.87
N LYS A 22 6.17 14.05 -20.72
CA LYS A 22 6.37 14.74 -19.42
C LYS A 22 7.20 13.90 -18.44
N LEU A 23 8.34 13.39 -18.88
CA LEU A 23 9.22 12.52 -18.10
C LEU A 23 9.60 13.12 -16.74
N ASP A 24 9.92 14.42 -16.69
CA ASP A 24 10.32 15.08 -15.45
C ASP A 24 9.21 15.04 -14.38
N LEU A 25 7.95 15.15 -14.81
CA LEU A 25 6.81 15.04 -13.88
C LEU A 25 6.59 13.61 -13.41
N ALA A 26 6.79 12.61 -14.27
CA ALA A 26 6.75 11.20 -13.85
C ALA A 26 7.88 10.88 -12.86
N LYS A 27 9.11 11.38 -13.10
CA LYS A 27 10.23 11.27 -12.15
C LYS A 27 9.94 12.00 -10.83
N ALA A 28 9.25 13.15 -10.86
CA ALA A 28 8.84 13.87 -9.65
C ALA A 28 7.85 13.04 -8.81
N ILE A 29 6.90 12.33 -9.43
CA ILE A 29 6.02 11.39 -8.71
C ILE A 29 6.85 10.30 -8.02
N ALA A 30 7.80 9.67 -8.73
CA ALA A 30 8.69 8.67 -8.15
C ALA A 30 9.49 9.23 -6.97
N THR A 31 9.98 10.46 -7.06
CA THR A 31 10.69 11.16 -5.99
C THR A 31 9.79 11.41 -4.77
N ASN A 32 8.53 11.77 -4.98
CA ASN A 32 7.55 11.92 -3.90
C ASN A 32 7.27 10.58 -3.20
N PHE A 33 7.18 9.47 -3.94
CA PHE A 33 7.05 8.14 -3.34
C PHE A 33 8.26 7.77 -2.48
N LYS A 34 9.48 8.00 -3.01
CA LYS A 34 10.72 7.83 -2.27
C LYS A 34 10.68 8.61 -0.95
N TYR A 35 10.36 9.90 -1.02
CA TYR A 35 10.25 10.76 0.16
C TYR A 35 9.26 10.19 1.19
N GLN A 36 8.08 9.74 0.77
CA GLN A 36 7.07 9.19 1.69
C GLN A 36 7.56 7.93 2.39
N ILE A 37 8.24 7.02 1.68
CA ILE A 37 8.79 5.81 2.28
C ILE A 37 9.88 6.16 3.29
N GLU A 38 10.79 7.08 2.95
CA GLU A 38 11.91 7.47 3.83
C GLU A 38 11.46 8.20 5.10
N HIS A 39 10.36 8.97 5.04
CA HIS A 39 9.90 9.79 6.16
C HIS A 39 8.72 9.20 6.93
N TYR A 40 7.86 8.43 6.27
CA TYR A 40 6.65 7.86 6.86
C TYR A 40 6.65 6.33 6.87
N GLY A 41 7.69 5.69 6.33
CA GLY A 41 7.84 4.24 6.28
C GLY A 41 7.00 3.54 5.22
N LYS A 42 6.17 4.25 4.48
CA LYS A 42 5.30 3.73 3.42
C LYS A 42 4.86 4.83 2.44
N ILE A 43 4.41 4.46 1.25
CA ILE A 43 3.63 5.36 0.40
C ILE A 43 2.25 5.48 1.06
N LEU A 44 1.86 6.70 1.42
CA LEU A 44 0.58 6.95 2.05
C LEU A 44 -0.57 6.79 1.05
N ASN A 45 -1.74 6.43 1.55
CA ASN A 45 -2.95 6.38 0.73
C ASN A 45 -3.14 7.68 -0.06
N ALA A 46 -2.95 8.84 0.60
CA ALA A 46 -2.67 10.12 -0.03
C ALA A 46 -1.80 10.98 0.90
N ASN A 47 -1.26 12.09 0.39
CA ASN A 47 -0.37 13.00 1.10
C ASN A 47 -1.12 13.90 2.11
N ARG A 48 -1.83 13.29 3.07
CA ARG A 48 -2.55 13.95 4.18
C ARG A 48 -2.24 13.25 5.50
N SER A 49 -2.23 14.01 6.59
CA SER A 49 -1.91 13.51 7.92
C SER A 49 -2.86 12.42 8.43
N TYR A 50 -4.11 12.42 8.00
CA TYR A 50 -5.07 11.38 8.37
C TYR A 50 -4.88 10.06 7.60
N TYR A 51 -3.97 10.00 6.64
CA TYR A 51 -3.62 8.78 5.90
C TYR A 51 -2.33 8.09 6.39
N LEU A 52 -1.75 8.53 7.51
CA LEU A 52 -0.51 7.94 8.05
C LEU A 52 -0.64 6.45 8.40
N THR A 53 -1.85 5.96 8.62
CA THR A 53 -2.12 4.58 9.04
C THR A 53 -2.29 3.59 7.88
N ARG A 54 -2.37 4.04 6.62
CA ARG A 54 -2.58 3.14 5.50
C ARG A 54 -1.85 3.56 4.23
N THR A 55 -1.52 2.57 3.43
CA THR A 55 -0.93 2.71 2.10
C THR A 55 -1.98 2.50 1.00
N GLN A 56 -1.54 2.21 -0.20
CA GLN A 56 -2.34 1.78 -1.36
C GLN A 56 -1.64 0.64 -2.10
N PRO A 57 -2.24 0.04 -3.16
CA PRO A 57 -1.61 -1.03 -3.92
C PRO A 57 -0.18 -0.68 -4.38
N PRO A 58 0.79 -1.62 -4.27
CA PRO A 58 2.21 -1.37 -4.51
C PRO A 58 2.53 -1.29 -6.01
N LEU A 59 2.52 -0.09 -6.56
CA LEU A 59 2.84 0.16 -7.96
C LEU A 59 4.10 1.03 -8.16
N TYR A 60 4.90 1.24 -7.11
CA TYR A 60 6.11 2.03 -7.22
C TYR A 60 7.16 1.40 -8.14
N SER A 61 7.42 0.10 -8.02
CA SER A 61 8.33 -0.60 -8.91
C SER A 61 7.86 -0.52 -10.37
N SER A 62 6.55 -0.61 -10.61
CA SER A 62 5.94 -0.50 -11.93
C SER A 62 6.08 0.91 -12.52
N LEU A 63 5.98 1.96 -11.69
CA LEU A 63 6.27 3.33 -12.12
C LEU A 63 7.73 3.50 -12.53
N LEU A 64 8.66 3.01 -11.71
CA LEU A 64 10.09 3.04 -12.05
C LEU A 64 10.37 2.27 -13.34
N ARG A 65 9.72 1.11 -13.53
CA ARG A 65 9.86 0.33 -14.74
C ARG A 65 9.39 1.11 -15.97
N ALA A 66 8.24 1.76 -15.91
CA ALA A 66 7.74 2.59 -17.01
C ALA A 66 8.68 3.77 -17.34
N ILE A 67 9.24 4.42 -16.31
CA ILE A 67 10.22 5.51 -16.51
C ILE A 67 11.51 5.00 -17.18
N VAL A 68 12.01 3.85 -16.75
CA VAL A 68 13.25 3.24 -17.26
C VAL A 68 13.08 2.71 -18.67
N ASP A 69 11.91 2.18 -19.00
CA ASP A 69 11.58 1.72 -20.36
C ASP A 69 11.38 2.91 -21.32
N TYR A 70 10.93 4.08 -20.82
CA TYR A 70 10.80 5.31 -21.59
C TYR A 70 12.15 5.96 -21.90
N GLU A 71 13.04 6.06 -20.91
CA GLU A 71 14.36 6.66 -21.06
C GLU A 71 15.38 5.95 -20.17
N LYS A 72 16.56 5.63 -20.73
CA LYS A 72 17.66 5.05 -19.96
C LYS A 72 18.03 5.97 -18.78
N PRO A 73 17.88 5.50 -17.53
CA PRO A 73 18.09 6.34 -16.36
C PRO A 73 19.59 6.56 -16.07
N ALA A 74 19.89 7.65 -15.37
CA ALA A 74 21.16 7.76 -14.65
C ALA A 74 21.23 6.66 -13.57
N ILE A 75 22.32 5.91 -13.54
CA ILE A 75 22.48 4.74 -12.63
C ILE A 75 22.33 5.17 -11.15
N ALA A 76 22.88 6.31 -10.75
CA ALA A 76 22.75 6.80 -9.37
C ALA A 76 21.30 7.13 -9.00
N TRP A 77 20.51 7.66 -9.94
CA TRP A 77 19.08 7.89 -9.72
C TRP A 77 18.32 6.57 -9.52
N LEU A 78 18.54 5.61 -10.42
CA LEU A 78 17.90 4.29 -10.32
C LEU A 78 18.31 3.56 -9.04
N ALA A 79 19.58 3.58 -8.67
CA ALA A 79 20.09 2.96 -7.44
C ALA A 79 19.39 3.51 -6.20
N SER A 80 19.26 4.84 -6.10
CA SER A 80 18.57 5.52 -4.99
C SER A 80 17.10 5.15 -4.87
N HIS A 81 16.39 4.99 -6.00
CA HIS A 81 15.00 4.57 -6.02
C HIS A 81 14.85 3.06 -5.75
N LEU A 82 15.73 2.22 -6.30
CA LEU A 82 15.71 0.77 -6.09
C LEU A 82 15.91 0.40 -4.61
N GLU A 83 16.82 1.11 -3.92
CA GLU A 83 16.99 0.95 -2.47
C GLU A 83 15.67 1.17 -1.72
N THR A 84 14.94 2.22 -2.08
CA THR A 84 13.66 2.57 -1.44
C THR A 84 12.53 1.59 -1.81
N VAL A 85 12.52 1.10 -3.05
CA VAL A 85 11.61 0.02 -3.49
C VAL A 85 11.83 -1.25 -2.65
N ILE A 86 13.09 -1.66 -2.47
CA ILE A 86 13.43 -2.83 -1.64
C ILE A 86 13.05 -2.59 -0.17
N LEU A 87 13.26 -1.38 0.34
CA LEU A 87 12.85 -1.01 1.69
C LEU A 87 11.33 -1.16 1.87
N GLU A 88 10.52 -0.56 1.00
CA GLU A 88 9.06 -0.67 1.05
C GLU A 88 8.59 -2.13 1.01
N TYR A 89 9.14 -2.93 0.08
CA TYR A 89 8.82 -4.34 -0.02
C TYR A 89 8.99 -5.07 1.32
N HIS A 90 10.11 -4.87 2.00
CA HIS A 90 10.39 -5.57 3.26
C HIS A 90 9.67 -4.96 4.45
N SER A 91 9.58 -3.64 4.54
CA SER A 91 9.05 -2.94 5.74
C SER A 91 7.53 -2.80 5.75
N VAL A 92 6.89 -2.90 4.58
CA VAL A 92 5.43 -2.77 4.46
C VAL A 92 4.78 -4.12 4.14
N TRP A 93 5.19 -4.73 3.03
CA TRP A 93 4.44 -5.85 2.44
C TRP A 93 4.84 -7.22 2.96
N MET A 94 6.08 -7.37 3.46
CA MET A 94 6.62 -8.66 3.91
C MET A 94 6.82 -8.71 5.43
N VAL A 95 6.07 -7.94 6.20
CA VAL A 95 6.08 -7.98 7.66
C VAL A 95 5.15 -9.09 8.15
N MET A 96 5.74 -10.15 8.71
CA MET A 96 5.00 -11.32 9.19
C MET A 96 4.00 -10.96 10.28
N GLY A 97 2.78 -11.47 10.16
CA GLY A 97 1.67 -11.20 11.10
C GLY A 97 0.92 -9.89 10.81
N GLU A 98 1.55 -8.95 10.12
CA GLU A 98 0.89 -7.76 9.62
C GLU A 98 0.34 -8.02 8.22
N ARG A 99 1.07 -7.65 7.16
CA ARG A 99 0.60 -7.89 5.79
C ARG A 99 1.00 -9.27 5.24
N LEU A 100 2.14 -9.84 5.64
CA LEU A 100 2.50 -11.22 5.29
C LEU A 100 1.81 -12.21 6.23
N THR A 101 1.09 -13.15 5.66
CA THR A 101 0.35 -14.19 6.41
C THR A 101 1.13 -15.51 6.46
N PRO A 102 0.75 -16.44 7.35
CA PRO A 102 1.37 -17.77 7.40
C PRO A 102 1.26 -18.59 6.11
N THR A 103 0.36 -18.22 5.19
CA THR A 103 0.26 -18.86 3.87
C THR A 103 1.44 -18.53 2.95
N GLY A 104 2.25 -17.51 3.29
CA GLY A 104 3.31 -16.96 2.45
C GLY A 104 2.81 -15.90 1.45
N LEU A 105 1.51 -15.61 1.45
CA LEU A 105 0.90 -14.55 0.65
C LEU A 105 0.62 -13.31 1.52
N SER A 106 0.52 -12.16 0.86
CA SER A 106 0.25 -10.89 1.53
C SER A 106 -1.24 -10.50 1.43
N ARG A 107 -1.64 -9.62 2.34
CA ARG A 107 -2.98 -9.05 2.45
C ARG A 107 -2.92 -7.54 2.58
N TYR A 108 -4.04 -6.86 2.35
CA TYR A 108 -4.23 -5.49 2.81
C TYR A 108 -4.54 -5.50 4.30
N LYS A 109 -3.83 -4.71 5.06
CA LYS A 109 -4.08 -4.54 6.50
C LYS A 109 -3.55 -3.19 6.95
N ALA A 110 -4.46 -2.22 6.98
CA ALA A 110 -4.14 -0.89 7.47
C ALA A 110 -3.82 -0.90 8.96
N ASP A 111 -2.91 -0.02 9.36
CA ASP A 111 -2.57 0.18 10.77
C ASP A 111 -3.67 1.00 11.48
N GLY A 112 -3.59 1.08 12.82
CA GLY A 112 -4.47 1.90 13.63
C GLY A 112 -5.75 1.20 14.08
N ILE A 113 -6.49 1.88 14.93
CA ILE A 113 -7.72 1.37 15.58
C ILE A 113 -8.83 2.40 15.42
N GLY A 114 -10.08 1.93 15.33
CA GLY A 114 -11.28 2.73 15.34
C GLY A 114 -11.63 3.36 13.97
N MET A 115 -12.56 4.26 13.98
CA MET A 115 -13.16 4.86 12.79
C MET A 115 -12.17 5.75 12.02
N PRO A 116 -12.10 5.66 10.68
CA PRO A 116 -11.34 6.59 9.86
C PRO A 116 -11.94 8.01 9.92
N PHE A 117 -11.07 9.03 9.87
CA PHE A 117 -11.46 10.44 10.06
C PHE A 117 -11.78 11.19 8.76
N GLU A 118 -11.47 10.62 7.61
CA GLU A 118 -11.56 11.27 6.31
C GLU A 118 -12.92 11.15 5.63
N VAL A 119 -13.91 10.69 6.35
CA VAL A 119 -15.28 10.51 5.82
C VAL A 119 -16.20 11.67 6.18
N GLU A 120 -17.23 11.87 5.37
CA GLU A 120 -18.26 12.87 5.64
C GLU A 120 -19.03 12.56 6.93
N PRO A 121 -19.47 13.57 7.66
CA PRO A 121 -20.32 13.37 8.84
C PRO A 121 -21.52 12.49 8.53
N GLY A 122 -21.77 11.49 9.37
CA GLY A 122 -22.87 10.55 9.20
C GLY A 122 -22.60 9.36 8.28
N HIS A 123 -21.42 9.27 7.67
CA HIS A 123 -21.04 8.17 6.77
C HIS A 123 -21.21 6.79 7.42
N PHE A 124 -20.92 6.67 8.71
CA PHE A 124 -21.01 5.42 9.45
C PHE A 124 -22.24 5.30 10.34
N ASP A 125 -23.26 6.14 10.16
CA ASP A 125 -24.45 6.13 11.04
C ASP A 125 -25.10 4.75 11.10
N GLU A 126 -25.31 4.10 9.96
CA GLU A 126 -25.91 2.76 9.89
C GLU A 126 -25.07 1.69 10.59
N VAL A 127 -23.74 1.84 10.56
CA VAL A 127 -22.80 0.93 11.23
C VAL A 127 -22.80 1.17 12.75
N LEU A 128 -22.84 2.43 13.18
CA LEU A 128 -22.75 2.82 14.58
C LEU A 128 -24.09 2.64 15.35
N GLU A 129 -25.24 2.72 14.66
CA GLU A 129 -26.56 2.70 15.29
C GLU A 129 -26.82 1.42 16.14
N PRO A 130 -26.49 0.19 15.69
CA PRO A 130 -26.64 -1.01 16.52
C PRO A 130 -25.82 -0.96 17.81
N PHE A 131 -24.60 -0.41 17.72
CA PHE A 131 -23.71 -0.27 18.88
C PHE A 131 -24.21 0.83 19.83
N ALA A 132 -24.65 1.98 19.31
CA ALA A 132 -25.25 3.02 20.14
C ALA A 132 -26.46 2.47 20.95
N LYS A 133 -27.30 1.67 20.31
CA LYS A 133 -28.41 0.94 20.98
C LYS A 133 -27.90 -0.05 22.03
N LYS A 134 -26.85 -0.83 21.73
CA LYS A 134 -26.20 -1.78 22.65
C LYS A 134 -25.74 -1.08 23.94
N TYR A 135 -25.20 0.13 23.82
CA TYR A 135 -24.71 0.92 24.96
C TYR A 135 -25.77 1.86 25.57
N GLY A 136 -26.98 1.90 25.02
CA GLY A 136 -28.08 2.74 25.52
C GLY A 136 -27.82 4.24 25.37
N LEU A 137 -27.07 4.64 24.34
CA LEU A 137 -26.66 6.03 24.08
C LEU A 137 -27.30 6.58 22.81
N PRO A 138 -27.51 7.92 22.74
CA PRO A 138 -27.78 8.59 21.48
C PRO A 138 -26.59 8.39 20.51
N LEU A 139 -26.86 8.25 19.20
CA LEU A 139 -25.86 7.92 18.19
C LEU A 139 -24.63 8.85 18.24
N ARG A 140 -24.82 10.16 18.30
CA ARG A 140 -23.70 11.13 18.32
C ARG A 140 -22.89 11.08 19.60
N GLU A 141 -23.53 10.81 20.74
CA GLU A 141 -22.83 10.63 22.01
C GLU A 141 -22.00 9.34 21.99
N PHE A 142 -22.54 8.26 21.44
CA PHE A 142 -21.80 7.01 21.25
C PHE A 142 -20.60 7.22 20.33
N GLU A 143 -20.81 7.83 19.15
CA GLU A 143 -19.74 8.14 18.19
C GLU A 143 -18.60 8.92 18.84
N GLN A 144 -18.92 10.00 19.56
CA GLN A 144 -17.91 10.80 20.27
C GLN A 144 -17.13 9.97 21.29
N LYS A 145 -17.82 9.21 22.15
CA LYS A 145 -17.19 8.37 23.17
C LYS A 145 -16.34 7.25 22.56
N TYR A 146 -16.73 6.71 21.41
CA TYR A 146 -15.94 5.72 20.69
C TYR A 146 -14.69 6.35 20.08
N LEU A 147 -14.79 7.53 19.48
CA LEU A 147 -13.63 8.28 18.94
C LEU A 147 -12.63 8.66 20.04
N GLU A 148 -13.13 9.08 21.23
CA GLU A 148 -12.31 9.40 22.39
C GLU A 148 -11.75 8.18 23.12
N ARG A 149 -12.14 6.95 22.66
CA ARG A 149 -11.76 5.67 23.30
C ARG A 149 -12.25 5.53 24.76
N SER A 150 -13.24 6.30 25.16
CA SER A 150 -13.95 6.09 26.44
C SER A 150 -14.94 4.91 26.38
N ILE A 151 -15.36 4.52 25.17
CA ILE A 151 -15.98 3.24 24.87
C ILE A 151 -15.05 2.48 23.93
N VAL A 152 -14.83 1.19 24.25
CA VAL A 152 -14.09 0.23 23.42
C VAL A 152 -15.02 -0.93 23.12
N ASP A 153 -15.20 -1.25 21.84
CA ASP A 153 -15.99 -2.39 21.40
C ASP A 153 -15.18 -3.19 20.37
N ALA A 154 -14.89 -4.44 20.69
CA ALA A 154 -14.02 -5.28 19.86
C ALA A 154 -14.60 -5.57 18.49
N ASP A 155 -15.92 -5.78 18.39
CA ASP A 155 -16.60 -6.08 17.14
C ASP A 155 -16.59 -4.85 16.21
N LEU A 156 -16.76 -3.66 16.79
CA LEU A 156 -16.67 -2.40 16.05
C LEU A 156 -15.24 -2.06 15.64
N ASP A 157 -14.27 -2.32 16.51
CA ASP A 157 -12.85 -2.17 16.18
C ASP A 157 -12.45 -3.09 15.02
N GLU A 158 -12.91 -4.36 15.02
CA GLU A 158 -12.68 -5.31 13.94
C GLU A 158 -13.33 -4.85 12.63
N TYR A 159 -14.58 -4.37 12.68
CA TYR A 159 -15.23 -3.76 11.51
C TYR A 159 -14.35 -2.68 10.89
N PHE A 160 -13.81 -1.76 11.68
CA PHE A 160 -12.98 -0.67 11.17
C PHE A 160 -11.59 -1.11 10.72
N VAL A 161 -11.04 -2.21 11.22
CA VAL A 161 -9.83 -2.83 10.64
C VAL A 161 -10.12 -3.27 9.20
N HIS A 162 -11.25 -3.90 8.95
CA HIS A 162 -11.64 -4.33 7.60
C HIS A 162 -11.97 -3.16 6.69
N ASP A 163 -12.70 -2.16 7.16
CA ASP A 163 -13.03 -0.95 6.39
C ASP A 163 -11.77 -0.18 5.95
N ARG A 164 -10.82 0.06 6.88
CA ARG A 164 -9.56 0.71 6.53
C ARG A 164 -8.70 -0.11 5.57
N SER A 165 -8.69 -1.43 5.73
CA SER A 165 -7.95 -2.32 4.84
C SER A 165 -8.56 -2.36 3.44
N MET A 166 -9.87 -2.25 3.33
CA MET A 166 -10.56 -2.11 2.05
C MET A 166 -10.21 -0.78 1.36
N ARG A 167 -10.13 0.32 2.11
CA ARG A 167 -9.65 1.61 1.59
C ARG A 167 -8.16 1.56 1.20
N GLU A 168 -7.33 0.78 1.90
CA GLU A 168 -5.95 0.51 1.50
C GLU A 168 -5.88 -0.24 0.17
N SER A 169 -6.82 -1.13 -0.11
CA SER A 169 -6.86 -1.91 -1.35
C SER A 169 -7.21 -1.08 -2.61
N GLY A 170 -7.71 0.14 -2.43
CA GLY A 170 -8.22 0.96 -3.54
C GLY A 170 -9.61 0.54 -4.04
N HIS A 171 -10.23 -0.46 -3.44
CA HIS A 171 -11.60 -0.93 -3.79
C HIS A 171 -12.67 -0.31 -2.87
N ASP A 172 -12.50 0.94 -2.53
CA ASP A 172 -13.40 1.71 -1.64
C ASP A 172 -14.81 1.80 -2.24
N THR A 173 -15.78 1.52 -1.56
CA THR A 173 -16.08 0.70 -0.42
C THR A 173 -16.95 -0.46 -0.91
N THR A 174 -16.32 -1.44 -1.56
CA THR A 174 -17.03 -2.57 -2.14
C THR A 174 -17.65 -3.47 -1.07
N ASN A 175 -18.93 -3.84 -1.24
CA ASN A 175 -19.61 -4.77 -0.34
C ASN A 175 -19.00 -6.18 -0.32
N ARG A 176 -18.20 -6.54 -1.32
CA ARG A 176 -17.52 -7.86 -1.40
C ARG A 176 -16.44 -8.07 -0.34
N LEU A 177 -15.88 -6.99 0.21
CA LEU A 177 -14.76 -7.02 1.15
C LEU A 177 -15.15 -6.61 2.57
N ILE A 178 -16.43 -6.30 2.81
CA ILE A 178 -16.94 -5.93 4.15
C ILE A 178 -16.66 -7.08 5.14
N ASN A 179 -16.13 -6.73 6.32
CA ASN A 179 -15.78 -7.65 7.41
C ASN A 179 -14.80 -8.77 7.06
N THR A 180 -14.10 -8.69 5.93
CA THR A 180 -13.20 -9.76 5.49
C THR A 180 -11.86 -9.26 4.94
N CYS A 181 -11.77 -8.03 4.45
CA CYS A 181 -10.64 -7.52 3.69
C CYS A 181 -9.28 -7.79 4.36
N ALA A 182 -9.14 -7.46 5.64
CA ALA A 182 -7.91 -7.64 6.40
C ALA A 182 -7.51 -9.13 6.61
N ASN A 183 -8.39 -10.07 6.29
CA ASN A 183 -8.18 -11.51 6.45
C ASN A 183 -8.01 -12.24 5.11
N LEU A 184 -8.04 -11.51 3.99
CA LEU A 184 -7.96 -12.09 2.65
C LEU A 184 -6.59 -11.93 2.02
N ASN A 185 -6.00 -13.02 1.55
CA ASN A 185 -4.88 -13.00 0.62
C ASN A 185 -5.43 -12.81 -0.81
N SER A 186 -5.88 -11.59 -1.12
CA SER A 186 -6.49 -11.33 -2.42
C SER A 186 -5.49 -11.44 -3.57
N VAL A 187 -6.00 -11.82 -4.75
CA VAL A 187 -5.17 -12.11 -5.92
C VAL A 187 -4.47 -10.87 -6.48
N ASP A 188 -5.12 -9.72 -6.37
CA ASP A 188 -4.60 -8.43 -6.87
C ASP A 188 -3.31 -8.01 -6.16
N ILE A 189 -3.32 -7.93 -4.80
CA ILE A 189 -2.11 -7.57 -4.05
C ILE A 189 -0.96 -8.53 -4.32
N ASN A 190 -1.24 -9.83 -4.40
CA ASN A 190 -0.21 -10.83 -4.63
C ASN A 190 0.30 -10.82 -6.08
N SER A 191 -0.53 -10.43 -7.05
CA SER A 191 -0.11 -10.18 -8.44
C SER A 191 0.76 -8.92 -8.53
N PHE A 192 0.42 -7.85 -7.82
CA PHE A 192 1.26 -6.65 -7.75
C PHE A 192 2.62 -6.95 -7.10
N LEU A 193 2.66 -7.74 -6.03
CA LEU A 193 3.91 -8.13 -5.39
C LEU A 193 4.74 -9.10 -6.25
N TYR A 194 4.12 -9.98 -7.03
CA TYR A 194 4.80 -10.75 -8.06
C TYR A 194 5.48 -9.82 -9.08
N LYS A 195 4.75 -8.81 -9.56
CA LYS A 195 5.30 -7.79 -10.46
C LYS A 195 6.44 -7.01 -9.81
N TYR A 196 6.28 -6.65 -8.55
CA TYR A 196 7.29 -5.96 -7.75
C TYR A 196 8.60 -6.74 -7.67
N GLU A 197 8.52 -8.03 -7.37
CA GLU A 197 9.64 -8.96 -7.31
C GLU A 197 10.34 -9.11 -8.67
N THR A 198 9.57 -9.23 -9.76
CA THR A 198 10.13 -9.32 -11.11
C THR A 198 10.75 -8.01 -11.57
N ASP A 199 10.21 -6.86 -11.20
CA ASP A 199 10.79 -5.55 -11.51
C ASP A 199 12.12 -5.34 -10.79
N ILE A 200 12.22 -5.67 -9.50
CA ILE A 200 13.48 -5.61 -8.76
C ILE A 200 14.53 -6.51 -9.40
N ALA A 201 14.16 -7.76 -9.74
CA ALA A 201 15.07 -8.68 -10.43
C ALA A 201 15.57 -8.09 -11.76
N TYR A 202 14.67 -7.49 -12.54
CA TYR A 202 15.02 -6.85 -13.81
C TYR A 202 15.99 -5.69 -13.62
N PHE A 203 15.75 -4.79 -12.67
CA PHE A 203 16.64 -3.66 -12.42
C PHE A 203 18.03 -4.14 -12.03
N ILE A 204 18.12 -5.12 -11.11
CA ILE A 204 19.38 -5.68 -10.65
C ILE A 204 20.12 -6.37 -11.80
N ALA A 205 19.45 -7.18 -12.59
CA ALA A 205 20.07 -7.90 -13.70
C ALA A 205 20.55 -6.96 -14.81
N THR A 206 19.73 -5.93 -15.14
CA THR A 206 19.98 -5.10 -16.32
C THR A 206 20.94 -3.94 -16.04
N TYR A 207 20.92 -3.37 -14.83
CA TYR A 207 21.64 -2.14 -14.53
C TYR A 207 22.74 -2.28 -13.47
N PHE A 208 22.83 -3.43 -12.78
CA PHE A 208 23.77 -3.68 -11.68
C PHE A 208 24.47 -5.04 -11.81
N ASP A 209 24.69 -5.53 -13.02
CA ASP A 209 25.44 -6.77 -13.32
C ASP A 209 25.01 -7.99 -12.46
N GLY A 210 23.70 -8.09 -12.20
CA GLY A 210 23.11 -9.19 -11.43
C GLY A 210 23.16 -9.06 -9.91
N THR A 211 23.85 -8.03 -9.37
CA THR A 211 23.96 -7.79 -7.93
C THR A 211 23.81 -6.31 -7.58
N PHE A 212 23.05 -6.02 -6.52
CA PHE A 212 22.86 -4.66 -6.02
C PHE A 212 23.20 -4.60 -4.53
N VAL A 213 24.07 -3.67 -4.15
CA VAL A 213 24.51 -3.49 -2.75
C VAL A 213 23.93 -2.19 -2.20
N CYS A 214 23.16 -2.27 -1.14
CA CYS A 214 22.71 -1.12 -0.38
C CYS A 214 22.60 -1.48 1.11
N GLN A 215 22.80 -0.51 1.99
CA GLN A 215 22.74 -0.67 3.46
C GLN A 215 23.52 -1.90 3.98
N ASN A 216 24.72 -2.15 3.44
CA ASN A 216 25.59 -3.29 3.77
C ASN A 216 24.97 -4.67 3.47
N LYS A 217 23.95 -4.74 2.61
CA LYS A 217 23.34 -5.96 2.17
C LYS A 217 23.44 -6.10 0.65
N THR A 218 23.76 -7.30 0.20
CA THR A 218 23.80 -7.64 -1.22
C THR A 218 22.49 -8.32 -1.63
N TYR A 219 21.91 -7.85 -2.71
CA TYR A 219 20.72 -8.41 -3.34
C TYR A 219 21.09 -8.98 -4.70
N VAL A 220 20.64 -10.18 -5.00
CA VAL A 220 20.92 -10.91 -6.23
C VAL A 220 19.65 -11.03 -7.06
N ALA A 221 19.72 -10.76 -8.36
CA ALA A 221 18.56 -10.81 -9.24
C ALA A 221 17.84 -12.17 -9.19
N GLN A 222 18.58 -13.28 -9.13
CA GLN A 222 18.01 -14.63 -9.09
C GLN A 222 17.16 -14.87 -7.84
N GLU A 223 17.58 -14.35 -6.68
CA GLU A 223 16.79 -14.50 -5.44
C GLU A 223 15.40 -13.84 -5.55
N TRP A 224 15.30 -12.73 -6.27
CA TRP A 224 14.02 -12.06 -6.53
C TRP A 224 13.15 -12.82 -7.52
N LEU A 225 13.74 -13.44 -8.55
CA LEU A 225 13.02 -14.35 -9.45
C LEU A 225 12.48 -15.58 -8.70
N ASP A 226 13.26 -16.13 -7.77
CA ASP A 226 12.82 -17.27 -6.95
C ASP A 226 11.68 -16.89 -6.01
N LYS A 227 11.70 -15.67 -5.43
CA LYS A 227 10.55 -15.11 -4.67
C LYS A 227 9.30 -15.00 -5.55
N ALA A 228 9.42 -14.40 -6.72
CA ALA A 228 8.32 -14.27 -7.68
C ALA A 228 7.74 -15.65 -8.07
N LYS A 229 8.59 -16.62 -8.38
CA LYS A 229 8.17 -17.99 -8.69
C LYS A 229 7.44 -18.65 -7.52
N THR A 230 7.93 -18.46 -6.30
CA THR A 230 7.29 -18.96 -5.08
C THR A 230 5.90 -18.34 -4.90
N ARG A 231 5.80 -17.00 -5.02
CA ARG A 231 4.51 -16.29 -4.92
C ARG A 231 3.53 -16.77 -5.97
N LYS A 232 3.97 -16.88 -7.24
CA LYS A 232 3.12 -17.42 -8.31
C LYS A 232 2.59 -18.81 -7.96
N THR A 233 3.44 -19.71 -7.49
CA THR A 233 3.03 -21.06 -7.09
C THR A 233 2.01 -21.05 -5.96
N LEU A 234 2.08 -20.08 -5.05
CA LEU A 234 1.11 -19.92 -3.96
C LEU A 234 -0.22 -19.34 -4.44
N ILE A 235 -0.19 -18.43 -5.42
CA ILE A 235 -1.41 -17.87 -6.04
C ILE A 235 -2.18 -18.96 -6.83
N ASP A 236 -1.45 -19.84 -7.50
CA ASP A 236 -2.02 -20.87 -8.39
C ASP A 236 -2.64 -22.07 -7.59
N LYS A 237 -2.54 -22.10 -6.25
CA LYS A 237 -3.10 -23.13 -5.37
C LYS A 237 -4.52 -22.79 -4.91
#